data_35563d297b828a2a2cb342f594a7fb48
#
_entry.id   35563d297b828a2a2cb342f594a7fb48
#
_cell.length_a   1.000
_cell.length_b   1.000
_cell.length_c   1.000
_cell.angle_alpha   90.00
_cell.angle_beta   90.00
_cell.angle_gamma   90.00
#
_symmetry.space_group_name_H-M   'P 1'
#
loop_
_entity.id
_entity.type
_entity.pdbx_description
1 polymer ?
#
loop_
_entity_poly.entity_id
_entity_poly.type
_entity_poly.pdbx_seq_one_letter_code
_entity_poly.pdbx_strand_id
1 'polypeptide(L)'
;MIPIKLVGAVAKSAAKPGAAPAPQEGISGAAGAALKYLQPGALNLTALPPLSLYIHFPWCVKKCPYCDFNSHEVRGDLPEAEYLAALRLDLEMALPLIWGRKIHTIFIGGGTPSLMSAAGLDRLMSDVRTLLPLEPDCEITMEANPGTFEAEKFKSYRASGINRLSIGIQSFNGRHLQALGRIHDDNEARRAVDIAHANFDNFNLDLMYALPTQTLAEAQQDLETALSFAPPHLSLYHLTLEPNTLFAKYPPALPDDDASADIADMVAERAAQAGYGRYEVSAYAQPGRQARHNRNYWEFGDYLGIGAGAHSKISFPHRVLRQARYKQPRAYMDAVLAGKPVQEERELAREEMGFEFMLNTLRLTQGFSPNLFAERTGLAINAIEQPLNAAEAKGLLYRDHQVIRPTERGLCFLNDLQQMFLDD
;
A
#
# COMPACT_ATOMS: atom_id res chain seq x y z
N MET A 1 2.26 3.83 3.34
CA MET A 1 2.14 2.56 2.57
C MET A 1 3.39 2.43 1.70
N ILE A 2 4.25 1.47 1.96
CA ILE A 2 5.43 1.24 1.12
C ILE A 2 4.91 0.53 -0.14
N PRO A 3 5.08 1.08 -1.36
CA PRO A 3 4.74 0.35 -2.56
C PRO A 3 5.60 -0.92 -2.61
N ILE A 4 4.96 -2.05 -2.81
CA ILE A 4 5.68 -3.31 -3.04
C ILE A 4 6.46 -3.13 -4.34
N LYS A 5 7.75 -2.84 -4.25
CA LYS A 5 8.63 -2.95 -5.41
C LYS A 5 8.77 -4.42 -5.72
N LEU A 6 8.24 -4.83 -6.86
CA LEU A 6 8.65 -6.07 -7.48
C LEU A 6 10.17 -5.97 -7.68
N VAL A 7 10.93 -6.74 -6.91
CA VAL A 7 12.34 -6.96 -7.21
C VAL A 7 12.36 -7.50 -8.63
N GLY A 8 12.95 -6.75 -9.55
CA GLY A 8 13.00 -7.13 -10.94
C GLY A 8 13.77 -8.44 -11.10
N ALA A 9 13.06 -9.53 -11.24
CA ALA A 9 13.64 -10.78 -11.71
C ALA A 9 14.17 -10.53 -13.12
N VAL A 10 15.47 -10.62 -13.28
CA VAL A 10 16.13 -10.59 -14.59
C VAL A 10 15.74 -11.86 -15.32
N ALA A 11 14.65 -11.81 -16.07
CA ALA A 11 14.27 -12.89 -16.97
C ALA A 11 15.18 -12.84 -18.21
N LYS A 12 16.16 -13.72 -18.27
CA LYS A 12 16.81 -14.17 -19.51
C LYS A 12 16.27 -15.54 -19.86
N SER A 13 15.27 -15.60 -20.72
CA SER A 13 15.12 -16.77 -21.60
C SER A 13 14.14 -16.42 -22.73
N ALA A 14 14.66 -16.33 -23.94
CA ALA A 14 13.87 -16.20 -25.14
C ALA A 14 13.37 -17.58 -25.57
N ALA A 15 12.08 -17.86 -25.41
CA ALA A 15 11.41 -18.97 -26.08
C ALA A 15 10.69 -18.44 -27.33
N LYS A 16 10.87 -19.12 -28.46
CA LYS A 16 10.25 -18.81 -29.75
C LYS A 16 8.73 -19.00 -29.68
N PRO A 17 7.92 -18.14 -30.31
CA PRO A 17 6.47 -18.29 -30.31
C PRO A 17 6.04 -19.39 -31.32
N GLY A 18 5.33 -20.38 -30.78
CA GLY A 18 4.48 -21.27 -31.57
C GLY A 18 3.21 -20.52 -32.00
N ALA A 19 2.82 -20.65 -33.27
CA ALA A 19 1.67 -19.99 -33.84
C ALA A 19 0.35 -20.36 -33.12
N ALA A 20 -0.34 -19.35 -32.59
CA ALA A 20 -1.68 -19.46 -32.04
C ALA A 20 -2.73 -19.47 -33.18
N PRO A 21 -3.86 -20.19 -33.06
CA PRO A 21 -4.95 -20.13 -34.03
C PRO A 21 -5.62 -18.76 -34.03
N ALA A 22 -6.10 -18.33 -35.19
CA ALA A 22 -6.71 -17.03 -35.46
C ALA A 22 -7.94 -16.79 -34.56
N PRO A 23 -8.15 -15.57 -34.06
CA PRO A 23 -9.30 -15.23 -33.25
C PRO A 23 -10.59 -15.18 -34.06
N GLN A 24 -11.66 -15.80 -33.57
CA GLN A 24 -13.00 -15.61 -34.10
C GLN A 24 -13.46 -14.18 -33.77
N GLU A 25 -13.82 -13.42 -34.79
CA GLU A 25 -14.46 -12.11 -34.66
C GLU A 25 -15.87 -12.28 -34.06
N GLY A 26 -16.10 -11.71 -32.92
CA GLY A 26 -17.42 -11.61 -32.33
C GLY A 26 -17.40 -11.19 -30.86
N ILE A 27 -17.79 -9.97 -30.61
CA ILE A 27 -17.94 -9.18 -29.38
C ILE A 27 -16.76 -8.20 -29.18
N SER A 28 -16.85 -7.06 -29.86
CA SER A 28 -15.93 -5.94 -29.65
C SER A 28 -16.44 -5.08 -28.47
N GLY A 29 -15.63 -4.95 -27.42
CA GLY A 29 -15.90 -4.09 -26.26
C GLY A 29 -15.19 -4.58 -24.99
N ALA A 30 -15.14 -3.76 -23.98
CA ALA A 30 -14.53 -4.09 -22.67
C ALA A 30 -15.07 -5.40 -22.06
N ALA A 31 -16.35 -5.72 -22.30
CA ALA A 31 -16.98 -6.98 -21.89
C ALA A 31 -16.37 -8.20 -22.58
N GLY A 32 -16.08 -8.11 -23.90
CA GLY A 32 -15.42 -9.20 -24.64
C GLY A 32 -14.01 -9.47 -24.16
N ALA A 33 -13.26 -8.41 -23.82
CA ALA A 33 -11.92 -8.53 -23.26
C ALA A 33 -11.92 -9.21 -21.88
N ALA A 34 -12.94 -8.99 -21.06
CA ALA A 34 -13.05 -9.62 -19.73
C ALA A 34 -13.40 -11.11 -19.80
N LEU A 35 -14.11 -11.57 -20.83
CA LEU A 35 -14.49 -12.99 -21.00
C LEU A 35 -13.28 -13.94 -21.11
N LYS A 36 -12.13 -13.46 -21.61
CA LYS A 36 -10.90 -14.26 -21.66
C LYS A 36 -10.46 -14.75 -20.27
N TYR A 37 -10.75 -13.99 -19.20
CA TYR A 37 -10.36 -14.33 -17.84
C TYR A 37 -11.26 -15.38 -17.17
N LEU A 38 -12.40 -15.69 -17.76
CA LEU A 38 -13.30 -16.76 -17.32
C LEU A 38 -12.90 -18.13 -17.85
N GLN A 39 -12.00 -18.19 -18.82
CA GLN A 39 -11.54 -19.47 -19.38
C GLN A 39 -10.68 -20.21 -18.35
N PRO A 40 -10.66 -21.57 -18.38
CA PRO A 40 -9.82 -22.37 -17.51
C PRO A 40 -8.36 -21.87 -17.53
N GLY A 41 -7.74 -21.81 -16.35
CA GLY A 41 -6.34 -21.41 -16.13
C GLY A 41 -5.66 -22.39 -15.20
N ALA A 42 -4.46 -22.01 -14.72
CA ALA A 42 -3.59 -22.88 -13.93
C ALA A 42 -3.97 -23.01 -12.44
N LEU A 43 -4.85 -22.12 -11.94
CA LEU A 43 -5.24 -22.05 -10.52
C LEU A 43 -6.66 -22.58 -10.31
N ASN A 44 -7.02 -22.79 -9.04
CA ASN A 44 -8.37 -23.17 -8.64
C ASN A 44 -8.73 -22.48 -7.30
N LEU A 45 -9.15 -21.20 -7.39
CA LEU A 45 -9.62 -20.46 -6.23
C LEU A 45 -11.09 -20.80 -5.98
N THR A 46 -11.38 -21.33 -4.81
CA THR A 46 -12.75 -21.72 -4.39
C THR A 46 -13.60 -20.51 -4.01
N ALA A 47 -12.96 -19.41 -3.60
CA ALA A 47 -13.58 -18.12 -3.32
C ALA A 47 -12.63 -17.00 -3.73
N LEU A 48 -13.18 -15.87 -4.16
CA LEU A 48 -12.37 -14.70 -4.47
C LEU A 48 -11.99 -13.96 -3.19
N PRO A 49 -10.73 -13.47 -3.08
CA PRO A 49 -10.28 -12.68 -1.92
C PRO A 49 -11.10 -11.41 -1.72
N PRO A 50 -11.15 -10.81 -0.51
CA PRO A 50 -11.74 -9.49 -0.31
C PRO A 50 -11.12 -8.47 -1.27
N LEU A 51 -11.94 -7.53 -1.78
CA LEU A 51 -11.52 -6.54 -2.77
C LEU A 51 -11.41 -5.15 -2.13
N SER A 52 -10.24 -4.54 -2.25
CA SER A 52 -9.99 -3.14 -1.90
C SER A 52 -9.93 -2.26 -3.15
N LEU A 53 -10.22 -0.96 -2.99
CA LEU A 53 -9.97 0.06 -4.01
C LEU A 53 -8.80 0.93 -3.56
N TYR A 54 -7.79 1.10 -4.43
CA TYR A 54 -6.72 2.07 -4.26
C TYR A 54 -6.86 3.18 -5.30
N ILE A 55 -6.93 4.43 -4.83
CA ILE A 55 -7.02 5.60 -5.69
C ILE A 55 -5.73 6.40 -5.55
N HIS A 56 -4.98 6.50 -6.63
CA HIS A 56 -3.71 7.22 -6.63
C HIS A 56 -3.90 8.68 -7.04
N PHE A 57 -3.50 9.60 -6.16
CA PHE A 57 -3.44 11.03 -6.42
C PHE A 57 -1.97 11.46 -6.51
N PRO A 58 -1.44 11.78 -7.72
CA PRO A 58 0.01 11.81 -7.93
C PRO A 58 0.71 13.12 -7.56
N TRP A 59 0.02 14.15 -7.09
CA TRP A 59 0.65 15.46 -6.90
C TRP A 59 1.01 15.75 -5.45
N CYS A 60 2.15 16.47 -5.29
CA CYS A 60 2.62 17.07 -4.06
C CYS A 60 2.91 18.56 -4.28
N VAL A 61 2.87 19.38 -3.23
CA VAL A 61 3.40 20.74 -3.26
C VAL A 61 4.90 20.72 -3.54
N LYS A 62 5.62 19.78 -2.87
CA LYS A 62 7.06 19.57 -3.03
C LYS A 62 7.36 18.09 -2.85
N LYS A 63 8.21 17.52 -3.71
CA LYS A 63 8.67 16.14 -3.57
C LYS A 63 9.78 16.03 -2.55
N CYS A 64 9.59 15.20 -1.53
CA CYS A 64 10.60 14.96 -0.49
C CYS A 64 11.79 14.16 -1.05
N PRO A 65 13.05 14.43 -0.59
CA PRO A 65 14.26 13.82 -1.15
C PRO A 65 14.37 12.30 -0.91
N TYR A 66 13.65 11.75 0.06
CA TYR A 66 13.61 10.32 0.39
C TYR A 66 12.47 9.57 -0.31
N CYS A 67 11.49 10.30 -0.89
CA CYS A 67 10.23 9.70 -1.36
C CYS A 67 10.41 8.99 -2.70
N ASP A 68 10.13 7.70 -2.73
CA ASP A 68 10.14 6.85 -3.92
C ASP A 68 8.75 6.65 -4.57
N PHE A 69 7.70 7.21 -3.95
CA PHE A 69 6.35 7.12 -4.49
C PHE A 69 6.24 7.78 -5.86
N ASN A 70 5.26 7.33 -6.65
CA ASN A 70 4.92 7.96 -7.91
C ASN A 70 4.27 9.33 -7.66
N SER A 71 5.06 10.29 -7.20
CA SER A 71 4.62 11.63 -6.86
C SER A 71 5.34 12.68 -7.71
N HIS A 72 4.58 13.73 -8.08
CA HIS A 72 5.01 14.80 -8.97
C HIS A 72 4.73 16.15 -8.32
N GLU A 73 5.67 17.08 -8.40
CA GLU A 73 5.42 18.44 -7.94
C GLU A 73 4.39 19.13 -8.82
N VAL A 74 3.44 19.83 -8.19
CA VAL A 74 2.50 20.71 -8.90
C VAL A 74 3.27 21.84 -9.56
N ARG A 75 3.14 21.98 -10.86
CA ARG A 75 3.69 23.10 -11.64
C ARG A 75 2.55 23.86 -12.31
N GLY A 76 2.21 25.02 -11.80
CA GLY A 76 1.04 25.78 -12.21
C GLY A 76 -0.25 25.28 -11.54
N ASP A 77 -1.38 25.37 -12.23
CA ASP A 77 -2.67 24.94 -11.70
C ASP A 77 -2.78 23.41 -11.68
N LEU A 78 -3.38 22.87 -10.61
CA LEU A 78 -3.67 21.47 -10.48
C LEU A 78 -4.81 21.08 -11.45
N PRO A 79 -4.61 20.12 -12.38
CA PRO A 79 -5.66 19.71 -13.33
C PRO A 79 -6.67 18.77 -12.67
N GLU A 80 -7.27 19.22 -11.53
CA GLU A 80 -8.13 18.39 -10.69
C GLU A 80 -9.35 17.86 -11.45
N ALA A 81 -10.05 18.73 -12.16
CA ALA A 81 -11.29 18.36 -12.84
C ALA A 81 -11.06 17.34 -13.96
N GLU A 82 -9.96 17.50 -14.73
CA GLU A 82 -9.57 16.58 -15.79
C GLU A 82 -9.15 15.22 -15.20
N TYR A 83 -8.41 15.26 -14.10
CA TYR A 83 -7.92 14.05 -13.44
C TYR A 83 -9.06 13.25 -12.82
N LEU A 84 -10.01 13.91 -12.16
CA LEU A 84 -11.21 13.25 -11.61
C LEU A 84 -12.06 12.62 -12.71
N ALA A 85 -12.20 13.27 -13.86
CA ALA A 85 -12.87 12.69 -15.02
C ALA A 85 -12.13 11.44 -15.53
N ALA A 86 -10.79 11.47 -15.56
CA ALA A 86 -9.99 10.31 -15.94
C ALA A 86 -10.12 9.16 -14.93
N LEU A 87 -10.09 9.44 -13.62
CA LEU A 87 -10.31 8.42 -12.59
C LEU A 87 -11.66 7.71 -12.75
N ARG A 88 -12.72 8.48 -13.01
CA ARG A 88 -14.06 7.93 -13.28
C ARG A 88 -14.05 6.99 -14.49
N LEU A 89 -13.49 7.42 -15.61
CA LEU A 89 -13.40 6.60 -16.84
C LEU A 89 -12.55 5.34 -16.63
N ASP A 90 -11.40 5.44 -15.93
CA ASP A 90 -10.57 4.27 -15.58
C ASP A 90 -11.38 3.27 -14.73
N LEU A 91 -12.15 3.76 -13.75
CA LEU A 91 -13.00 2.92 -12.92
C LEU A 91 -14.10 2.24 -13.74
N GLU A 92 -14.79 2.99 -14.62
CA GLU A 92 -15.82 2.44 -15.53
C GLU A 92 -15.25 1.32 -16.42
N MET A 93 -14.05 1.51 -16.97
CA MET A 93 -13.37 0.49 -17.78
C MET A 93 -12.95 -0.74 -16.97
N ALA A 94 -12.69 -0.58 -15.67
CA ALA A 94 -12.28 -1.68 -14.79
C ALA A 94 -13.46 -2.51 -14.25
N LEU A 95 -14.71 -2.00 -14.31
CA LEU A 95 -15.89 -2.71 -13.77
C LEU A 95 -16.04 -4.16 -14.27
N PRO A 96 -15.81 -4.49 -15.55
CA PRO A 96 -15.91 -5.87 -16.03
C PRO A 96 -14.94 -6.84 -15.36
N LEU A 97 -13.83 -6.36 -14.77
CA LEU A 97 -12.84 -7.20 -14.10
C LEU A 97 -13.28 -7.62 -12.69
N ILE A 98 -14.17 -6.88 -12.06
CA ILE A 98 -14.54 -7.08 -10.65
C ILE A 98 -15.99 -7.61 -10.47
N TRP A 99 -16.79 -7.69 -11.55
CA TRP A 99 -18.15 -8.25 -11.56
C TRP A 99 -19.06 -7.86 -10.39
N GLY A 100 -19.07 -6.59 -10.03
CA GLY A 100 -19.91 -6.11 -8.94
C GLY A 100 -19.51 -6.62 -7.55
N ARG A 101 -18.29 -7.09 -7.37
CA ARG A 101 -17.74 -7.45 -6.05
C ARG A 101 -17.81 -6.24 -5.13
N LYS A 102 -18.20 -6.47 -3.88
CA LYS A 102 -18.24 -5.41 -2.87
C LYS A 102 -16.83 -4.94 -2.50
N ILE A 103 -16.70 -3.64 -2.30
CA ILE A 103 -15.45 -3.03 -1.86
C ILE A 103 -15.39 -3.05 -0.33
N HIS A 104 -14.39 -3.72 0.19
CA HIS A 104 -14.10 -3.87 1.61
C HIS A 104 -13.41 -2.64 2.21
N THR A 105 -12.45 -2.04 1.49
CA THR A 105 -11.75 -0.83 1.89
C THR A 105 -11.43 0.05 0.69
N ILE A 106 -11.35 1.37 0.92
CA ILE A 106 -10.86 2.36 -0.04
C ILE A 106 -9.65 3.06 0.57
N PHE A 107 -8.60 3.24 -0.21
CA PHE A 107 -7.45 4.02 0.19
C PHE A 107 -7.11 5.05 -0.89
N ILE A 108 -7.13 6.32 -0.51
CA ILE A 108 -6.78 7.45 -1.37
C ILE A 108 -5.39 7.92 -0.95
N GLY A 109 -4.39 7.63 -1.77
CA GLY A 109 -2.99 7.86 -1.43
C GLY A 109 -2.14 8.30 -2.62
N GLY A 110 -0.81 8.32 -2.42
CA GLY A 110 0.19 8.54 -3.45
C GLY A 110 1.08 9.75 -3.26
N GLY A 111 0.71 10.90 -3.78
CA GLY A 111 1.40 12.17 -3.53
C GLY A 111 0.89 12.84 -2.25
N THR A 112 -0.02 13.75 -2.39
CA THR A 112 -0.69 14.46 -1.28
C THR A 112 -2.18 14.60 -1.59
N PRO A 113 -2.99 13.56 -1.34
CA PRO A 113 -4.43 13.59 -1.63
C PRO A 113 -5.17 14.75 -0.97
N SER A 114 -4.69 15.23 0.17
CA SER A 114 -5.26 16.40 0.87
C SER A 114 -5.08 17.74 0.13
N LEU A 115 -4.41 17.76 -1.02
CA LEU A 115 -4.45 18.91 -1.95
C LEU A 115 -5.78 19.00 -2.71
N MET A 116 -6.49 17.87 -2.85
CA MET A 116 -7.78 17.85 -3.53
C MET A 116 -8.76 18.82 -2.87
N SER A 117 -9.56 19.52 -3.67
CA SER A 117 -10.61 20.38 -3.14
C SER A 117 -11.72 19.56 -2.46
N ALA A 118 -12.45 20.16 -1.53
CA ALA A 118 -13.59 19.50 -0.89
C ALA A 118 -14.64 19.06 -1.94
N ALA A 119 -14.93 19.92 -2.94
CA ALA A 119 -15.84 19.59 -4.03
C ALA A 119 -15.30 18.48 -4.93
N GLY A 120 -13.97 18.45 -5.18
CA GLY A 120 -13.31 17.39 -5.94
C GLY A 120 -13.41 16.03 -5.24
N LEU A 121 -13.17 15.98 -3.94
CA LEU A 121 -13.32 14.76 -3.17
C LEU A 121 -14.77 14.27 -3.10
N ASP A 122 -15.73 15.19 -2.90
CA ASP A 122 -17.16 14.84 -2.88
C ASP A 122 -17.60 14.24 -4.22
N ARG A 123 -17.17 14.82 -5.34
CA ARG A 123 -17.38 14.27 -6.67
C ARG A 123 -16.77 12.88 -6.82
N LEU A 124 -15.50 12.71 -6.44
CA LEU A 124 -14.82 11.41 -6.50
C LEU A 124 -15.58 10.33 -5.72
N MET A 125 -15.97 10.65 -4.49
CA MET A 125 -16.70 9.70 -3.65
C MET A 125 -18.12 9.42 -4.16
N SER A 126 -18.76 10.39 -4.80
CA SER A 126 -20.04 10.20 -5.48
C SER A 126 -19.90 9.27 -6.68
N ASP A 127 -18.87 9.47 -7.52
CA ASP A 127 -18.58 8.60 -8.66
C ASP A 127 -18.28 7.17 -8.21
N VAL A 128 -17.47 6.99 -7.16
CA VAL A 128 -17.16 5.68 -6.57
C VAL A 128 -18.42 4.97 -6.09
N ARG A 129 -19.31 5.66 -5.33
CA ARG A 129 -20.57 5.07 -4.83
C ARG A 129 -21.56 4.75 -5.93
N THR A 130 -21.51 5.49 -7.02
CA THR A 130 -22.37 5.24 -8.19
C THR A 130 -21.95 3.98 -8.93
N LEU A 131 -20.65 3.72 -9.02
CA LEU A 131 -20.09 2.66 -9.84
C LEU A 131 -19.84 1.36 -9.06
N LEU A 132 -19.61 1.44 -7.74
CA LEU A 132 -19.18 0.32 -6.93
C LEU A 132 -20.09 0.07 -5.73
N PRO A 133 -20.49 -1.18 -5.47
CA PRO A 133 -21.13 -1.55 -4.22
C PRO A 133 -20.09 -1.56 -3.09
N LEU A 134 -20.29 -0.73 -2.08
CA LEU A 134 -19.44 -0.68 -0.89
C LEU A 134 -20.02 -1.58 0.21
N GLU A 135 -19.17 -2.19 1.04
CA GLU A 135 -19.61 -2.79 2.30
C GLU A 135 -20.14 -1.71 3.25
N PRO A 136 -21.13 -2.01 4.10
CA PRO A 136 -21.73 -1.02 5.00
C PRO A 136 -20.71 -0.37 5.96
N ASP A 137 -19.68 -1.12 6.34
CA ASP A 137 -18.58 -0.72 7.23
C ASP A 137 -17.26 -0.50 6.47
N CYS A 138 -17.32 -0.18 5.18
CA CYS A 138 -16.14 0.06 4.35
C CYS A 138 -15.21 1.09 4.99
N GLU A 139 -13.94 0.70 5.24
CA GLU A 139 -12.91 1.63 5.70
C GLU A 139 -12.47 2.51 4.52
N ILE A 140 -12.63 3.82 4.66
CA ILE A 140 -12.25 4.80 3.63
C ILE A 140 -11.16 5.69 4.20
N THR A 141 -9.91 5.38 3.84
CA THR A 141 -8.72 6.11 4.30
C THR A 141 -8.28 7.13 3.28
N MET A 142 -7.83 8.28 3.75
CA MET A 142 -7.17 9.31 2.95
C MET A 142 -5.86 9.74 3.56
N GLU A 143 -4.79 9.80 2.76
CA GLU A 143 -3.51 10.38 3.16
C GLU A 143 -3.58 11.90 3.20
N ALA A 144 -2.96 12.49 4.22
CA ALA A 144 -2.93 13.93 4.42
C ALA A 144 -1.56 14.41 4.89
N ASN A 145 -1.17 15.61 4.45
CA ASN A 145 0.05 16.28 4.87
C ASN A 145 -0.30 17.45 5.80
N PRO A 146 0.38 17.61 6.97
CA PRO A 146 0.11 18.70 7.93
C PRO A 146 0.03 20.10 7.31
N GLY A 147 0.90 20.44 6.36
CA GLY A 147 0.89 21.75 5.69
C GLY A 147 -0.33 22.02 4.77
N THR A 148 -1.27 21.07 4.67
CA THR A 148 -2.51 21.21 3.88
C THR A 148 -3.77 21.12 4.77
N PHE A 149 -3.61 21.15 6.10
CA PHE A 149 -4.71 21.00 7.05
C PHE A 149 -5.48 22.31 7.25
N GLU A 150 -6.74 22.30 6.84
CA GLU A 150 -7.74 23.32 7.14
C GLU A 150 -8.95 22.65 7.78
N ALA A 151 -9.37 23.08 8.98
CA ALA A 151 -10.41 22.40 9.75
C ALA A 151 -11.72 22.22 8.98
N GLU A 152 -12.18 23.25 8.26
CA GLU A 152 -13.41 23.18 7.47
C GLU A 152 -13.29 22.22 6.28
N LYS A 153 -12.12 22.13 5.67
CA LYS A 153 -11.84 21.19 4.59
C LYS A 153 -11.92 19.73 5.09
N PHE A 154 -11.39 19.46 6.28
CA PHE A 154 -11.44 18.12 6.87
C PHE A 154 -12.83 17.71 7.34
N LYS A 155 -13.66 18.65 7.81
CA LYS A 155 -15.09 18.40 8.04
C LYS A 155 -15.81 18.01 6.76
N SER A 156 -15.52 18.69 5.65
CA SER A 156 -16.06 18.34 4.33
C SER A 156 -15.62 16.95 3.88
N TYR A 157 -14.36 16.58 4.11
CA TYR A 157 -13.87 15.24 3.81
C TYR A 157 -14.59 14.16 4.61
N ARG A 158 -14.84 14.41 5.91
CA ARG A 158 -15.66 13.51 6.73
C ARG A 158 -17.08 13.39 6.20
N ALA A 159 -17.68 14.51 5.78
CA ALA A 159 -19.03 14.52 5.18
C ALA A 159 -19.09 13.75 3.86
N SER A 160 -18.04 13.81 3.04
CA SER A 160 -17.92 13.01 1.80
C SER A 160 -17.69 11.53 2.06
N GLY A 161 -17.50 11.12 3.34
CA GLY A 161 -17.46 9.72 3.77
C GLY A 161 -16.08 9.17 4.06
N ILE A 162 -15.02 10.01 4.07
CA ILE A 162 -13.74 9.59 4.64
C ILE A 162 -13.96 9.28 6.12
N ASN A 163 -13.56 8.09 6.56
CA ASN A 163 -13.73 7.65 7.95
C ASN A 163 -12.42 7.29 8.66
N ARG A 164 -11.29 7.38 7.93
CA ARG A 164 -9.95 7.22 8.47
C ARG A 164 -8.98 8.19 7.78
N LEU A 165 -8.03 8.75 8.54
CA LEU A 165 -6.93 9.56 8.02
C LEU A 165 -5.59 8.87 8.24
N SER A 166 -4.62 9.08 7.32
CA SER A 166 -3.20 8.79 7.54
C SER A 166 -2.42 10.09 7.40
N ILE A 167 -1.79 10.54 8.48
CA ILE A 167 -1.18 11.87 8.55
C ILE A 167 0.32 11.75 8.54
N GLY A 168 0.95 12.23 7.48
CA GLY A 168 2.39 12.19 7.28
C GLY A 168 3.13 13.21 8.14
N ILE A 169 3.19 13.00 9.45
CA ILE A 169 3.91 13.83 10.43
C ILE A 169 5.42 13.74 10.19
N GLN A 170 5.95 12.54 10.11
CA GLN A 170 7.34 12.13 9.98
C GLN A 170 8.20 12.40 11.23
N SER A 171 8.16 13.59 11.81
CA SER A 171 8.83 13.99 13.05
C SER A 171 8.12 15.20 13.68
N PHE A 172 8.27 15.40 14.98
CA PHE A 172 7.89 16.63 15.68
C PHE A 172 9.10 17.53 15.98
N ASN A 173 10.24 17.20 15.40
CA ASN A 173 11.49 17.99 15.52
C ASN A 173 11.73 18.77 14.22
N GLY A 174 11.70 20.11 14.29
CA GLY A 174 11.86 20.99 13.14
C GLY A 174 13.17 20.78 12.37
N ARG A 175 14.27 20.39 13.04
CA ARG A 175 15.55 20.07 12.38
C ARG A 175 15.42 18.83 11.50
N HIS A 176 14.75 17.78 11.98
CA HIS A 176 14.55 16.56 11.21
C HIS A 176 13.55 16.76 10.08
N LEU A 177 12.47 17.53 10.31
CA LEU A 177 11.53 17.92 9.24
C LEU A 177 12.25 18.67 8.12
N GLN A 178 13.12 19.62 8.45
CA GLN A 178 13.92 20.33 7.47
C GLN A 178 14.89 19.40 6.71
N ALA A 179 15.56 18.49 7.39
CA ALA A 179 16.45 17.50 6.78
C ALA A 179 15.69 16.56 5.82
N LEU A 180 14.44 16.20 6.16
CA LEU A 180 13.53 15.44 5.31
C LEU A 180 12.93 16.26 4.16
N GLY A 181 13.19 17.56 4.07
CA GLY A 181 12.62 18.45 3.05
C GLY A 181 11.12 18.67 3.18
N ARG A 182 10.57 18.48 4.39
CA ARG A 182 9.15 18.71 4.68
C ARG A 182 8.81 20.20 4.60
N ILE A 183 7.57 20.50 4.22
CA ILE A 183 7.08 21.88 4.07
C ILE A 183 6.43 22.42 5.35
N HIS A 184 6.03 21.54 6.27
CA HIS A 184 5.40 21.87 7.54
C HIS A 184 6.42 21.91 8.68
N ASP A 185 6.11 22.67 9.72
CA ASP A 185 6.85 22.73 10.98
C ASP A 185 6.17 21.86 12.06
N ASP A 186 6.76 21.83 13.27
CA ASP A 186 6.26 21.06 14.42
C ASP A 186 4.91 21.58 14.95
N ASN A 187 4.63 22.87 14.86
CA ASN A 187 3.37 23.47 15.27
C ASN A 187 2.24 23.10 14.30
N GLU A 188 2.53 23.09 13.00
CA GLU A 188 1.60 22.64 11.96
C GLU A 188 1.33 21.14 12.12
N ALA A 189 2.36 20.33 12.43
CA ALA A 189 2.20 18.92 12.72
C ALA A 189 1.23 18.68 13.91
N ARG A 190 1.44 19.35 15.04
CA ARG A 190 0.57 19.26 16.24
C ARG A 190 -0.86 19.71 15.92
N ARG A 191 -1.02 20.85 15.27
CA ARG A 191 -2.33 21.36 14.85
C ARG A 191 -3.07 20.40 13.95
N ALA A 192 -2.37 19.73 13.02
CA ALA A 192 -2.96 18.72 12.16
C ALA A 192 -3.52 17.54 12.95
N VAL A 193 -2.80 17.09 13.99
CA VAL A 193 -3.27 16.02 14.87
C VAL A 193 -4.52 16.47 15.66
N ASP A 194 -4.53 17.69 16.21
CA ASP A 194 -5.69 18.24 16.94
C ASP A 194 -6.93 18.32 16.04
N ILE A 195 -6.77 18.77 14.79
CA ILE A 195 -7.89 18.83 13.80
C ILE A 195 -8.37 17.41 13.45
N ALA A 196 -7.44 16.46 13.27
CA ALA A 196 -7.81 15.08 13.01
C ALA A 196 -8.58 14.48 14.17
N HIS A 197 -8.08 14.64 15.39
CA HIS A 197 -8.72 14.15 16.62
C HIS A 197 -10.13 14.73 16.80
N ALA A 198 -10.33 16.00 16.47
CA ALA A 198 -11.64 16.67 16.57
C ALA A 198 -12.69 16.17 15.55
N ASN A 199 -12.25 15.57 14.43
CA ASN A 199 -13.14 15.23 13.31
C ASN A 199 -13.20 13.73 12.98
N PHE A 200 -12.25 12.92 13.46
CA PHE A 200 -12.13 11.51 13.09
C PHE A 200 -11.84 10.64 14.31
N ASP A 201 -12.65 9.61 14.51
CA ASP A 201 -12.44 8.59 15.56
C ASP A 201 -11.32 7.58 15.19
N ASN A 202 -10.89 7.59 13.93
CA ASN A 202 -9.87 6.69 13.42
C ASN A 202 -8.87 7.47 12.57
N PHE A 203 -7.63 7.54 13.05
CA PHE A 203 -6.54 8.17 12.31
C PHE A 203 -5.21 7.51 12.66
N ASN A 204 -4.27 7.66 11.77
CA ASN A 204 -2.90 7.18 11.88
C ASN A 204 -1.93 8.36 11.83
N LEU A 205 -0.88 8.29 12.62
CA LEU A 205 0.29 9.15 12.49
C LEU A 205 1.42 8.36 11.87
N ASP A 206 1.92 8.83 10.73
CA ASP A 206 3.13 8.31 10.09
C ASP A 206 4.33 9.05 10.68
N LEU A 207 5.23 8.32 11.34
CA LEU A 207 6.52 8.82 11.81
C LEU A 207 7.66 8.05 11.16
N MET A 208 8.80 8.71 11.06
CA MET A 208 10.04 8.10 10.62
C MET A 208 11.08 8.19 11.71
N TYR A 209 11.92 7.17 11.82
CA TYR A 209 13.06 7.13 12.75
C TYR A 209 14.34 6.76 12.03
N ALA A 210 15.48 6.78 12.74
CA ALA A 210 16.82 6.72 12.16
C ALA A 210 17.04 7.84 11.11
N LEU A 211 16.55 9.04 11.42
CA LEU A 211 16.62 10.22 10.55
C LEU A 211 18.04 10.78 10.48
N PRO A 212 18.36 11.65 9.50
CA PRO A 212 19.67 12.25 9.39
C PRO A 212 20.11 12.88 10.74
N THR A 213 21.23 12.40 11.27
CA THR A 213 21.83 12.81 12.56
C THR A 213 20.92 12.66 13.79
N GLN A 214 19.88 11.84 13.72
CA GLN A 214 18.95 11.60 14.83
C GLN A 214 19.63 10.78 15.93
N THR A 215 19.52 11.23 17.16
CA THR A 215 19.93 10.48 18.35
C THR A 215 18.78 9.62 18.90
N LEU A 216 19.11 8.62 19.72
CA LEU A 216 18.13 7.80 20.41
C LEU A 216 17.13 8.67 21.23
N ALA A 217 17.64 9.68 21.95
CA ALA A 217 16.81 10.57 22.75
C ALA A 217 15.84 11.40 21.89
N GLU A 218 16.25 11.84 20.71
CA GLU A 218 15.39 12.58 19.78
C GLU A 218 14.32 11.68 19.16
N ALA A 219 14.66 10.44 18.80
CA ALA A 219 13.69 9.46 18.32
C ALA A 219 12.66 9.12 19.41
N GLN A 220 13.11 8.96 20.66
CA GLN A 220 12.24 8.76 21.80
C GLN A 220 11.30 9.96 22.01
N GLN A 221 11.81 11.19 21.93
CA GLN A 221 11.00 12.41 22.08
C GLN A 221 9.92 12.53 21.01
N ASP A 222 10.23 12.17 19.76
CA ASP A 222 9.24 12.14 18.66
C ASP A 222 8.13 11.13 18.97
N LEU A 223 8.50 9.92 19.40
CA LEU A 223 7.53 8.87 19.74
C LEU A 223 6.67 9.28 20.95
N GLU A 224 7.27 9.81 22.04
CA GLU A 224 6.52 10.28 23.20
C GLU A 224 5.54 11.40 22.83
N THR A 225 5.94 12.28 21.93
CA THR A 225 5.04 13.32 21.43
C THR A 225 3.86 12.71 20.67
N ALA A 226 4.11 11.73 19.79
CA ALA A 226 3.01 11.03 19.10
C ALA A 226 2.08 10.31 20.06
N LEU A 227 2.63 9.60 21.05
CA LEU A 227 1.88 8.85 22.06
C LEU A 227 1.02 9.77 22.93
N SER A 228 1.46 11.01 23.20
CA SER A 228 0.69 11.98 23.99
C SER A 228 -0.64 12.38 23.35
N PHE A 229 -0.77 12.24 22.03
CA PHE A 229 -2.02 12.44 21.30
C PHE A 229 -2.95 11.22 21.31
N ALA A 230 -2.49 10.09 21.84
CA ALA A 230 -3.23 8.83 21.90
C ALA A 230 -3.89 8.40 20.56
N PRO A 231 -3.17 8.44 19.41
CA PRO A 231 -3.77 8.07 18.14
C PRO A 231 -4.20 6.59 18.16
N PRO A 232 -5.27 6.19 17.47
CA PRO A 232 -5.67 4.78 17.42
C PRO A 232 -4.63 3.87 16.73
N HIS A 233 -3.78 4.46 15.86
CA HIS A 233 -2.82 3.75 15.01
C HIS A 233 -1.56 4.58 14.80
N LEU A 234 -0.42 3.90 14.72
CA LEU A 234 0.90 4.48 14.40
C LEU A 234 1.55 3.69 13.27
N SER A 235 2.11 4.39 12.30
CA SER A 235 3.05 3.82 11.33
C SER A 235 4.44 4.37 11.64
N LEU A 236 5.37 3.49 11.99
CA LEU A 236 6.72 3.84 12.41
C LEU A 236 7.72 3.26 11.41
N TYR A 237 8.28 4.12 10.56
CA TYR A 237 9.13 3.74 9.45
C TYR A 237 10.59 4.02 9.73
N HIS A 238 11.45 3.00 9.58
CA HIS A 238 12.88 3.22 9.45
C HIS A 238 13.17 3.98 8.15
N LEU A 239 13.96 5.05 8.21
CA LEU A 239 14.39 5.76 7.00
C LEU A 239 15.28 4.85 6.15
N THR A 240 14.83 4.54 4.95
CA THR A 240 15.55 3.72 3.98
C THR A 240 15.95 4.57 2.78
N LEU A 241 17.17 4.37 2.27
CA LEU A 241 17.67 5.03 1.07
C LEU A 241 17.17 4.32 -0.19
N GLU A 242 15.93 4.64 -0.58
CA GLU A 242 15.28 3.98 -1.70
C GLU A 242 15.90 4.36 -3.05
N PRO A 243 16.12 3.39 -3.97
CA PRO A 243 16.63 3.66 -5.30
C PRO A 243 15.83 4.74 -6.03
N ASN A 244 16.50 5.51 -6.89
CA ASN A 244 15.90 6.62 -7.66
C ASN A 244 15.42 7.81 -6.82
N THR A 245 15.82 7.93 -5.56
CA THR A 245 15.58 9.10 -4.71
C THR A 245 16.82 10.01 -4.67
N LEU A 246 16.62 11.26 -4.23
CA LEU A 246 17.74 12.17 -4.02
C LEU A 246 18.64 11.68 -2.88
N PHE A 247 18.07 11.07 -1.84
CA PHE A 247 18.82 10.52 -0.72
C PHE A 247 19.69 9.32 -1.12
N ALA A 248 19.23 8.49 -2.08
CA ALA A 248 20.09 7.43 -2.62
C ALA A 248 21.25 7.98 -3.45
N LYS A 249 21.01 9.11 -4.16
CA LYS A 249 22.04 9.76 -4.97
C LYS A 249 23.03 10.59 -4.14
N TYR A 250 22.54 11.24 -3.10
CA TYR A 250 23.28 12.11 -2.19
C TYR A 250 22.91 11.74 -0.75
N PRO A 251 23.48 10.64 -0.20
CA PRO A 251 23.11 10.15 1.12
C PRO A 251 23.39 11.17 2.22
N PRO A 252 22.42 11.49 3.07
CA PRO A 252 22.67 12.27 4.26
C PRO A 252 23.46 11.46 5.30
N ALA A 253 24.02 12.14 6.30
CA ALA A 253 24.63 11.45 7.44
C ALA A 253 23.53 10.77 8.28
N LEU A 254 23.44 9.45 8.24
CA LEU A 254 22.50 8.65 9.03
C LEU A 254 23.19 8.11 10.29
N PRO A 255 22.43 7.72 11.34
CA PRO A 255 22.96 6.88 12.41
C PRO A 255 23.57 5.60 11.82
N ASP A 256 24.60 5.06 12.46
CA ASP A 256 25.17 3.77 12.08
C ASP A 256 24.18 2.62 12.36
N ASP A 257 24.54 1.41 11.96
CA ASP A 257 23.65 0.25 12.06
C ASP A 257 23.30 -0.09 13.51
N ASP A 258 24.26 0.03 14.45
CA ASP A 258 24.03 -0.25 15.87
C ASP A 258 23.10 0.81 16.49
N ALA A 259 23.34 2.08 16.24
CA ALA A 259 22.46 3.17 16.70
C ALA A 259 21.06 3.07 16.07
N SER A 260 20.98 2.68 14.82
CA SER A 260 19.70 2.46 14.13
C SER A 260 18.91 1.28 14.73
N ALA A 261 19.61 0.20 15.10
CA ALA A 261 19.01 -0.95 15.79
C ALA A 261 18.52 -0.57 17.19
N ASP A 262 19.32 0.15 17.98
CA ASP A 262 18.93 0.65 19.29
C ASP A 262 17.67 1.53 19.23
N ILE A 263 17.57 2.39 18.22
CA ILE A 263 16.39 3.22 17.98
C ILE A 263 15.18 2.34 17.62
N ALA A 264 15.35 1.34 16.76
CA ALA A 264 14.27 0.45 16.36
C ALA A 264 13.72 -0.36 17.54
N ASP A 265 14.60 -0.89 18.39
CA ASP A 265 14.24 -1.64 19.59
C ASP A 265 13.51 -0.73 20.60
N MET A 266 14.02 0.45 20.88
CA MET A 266 13.36 1.44 21.73
C MET A 266 11.96 1.79 21.23
N VAL A 267 11.82 2.02 19.92
CA VAL A 267 10.52 2.34 19.29
C VAL A 267 9.54 1.19 19.47
N ALA A 268 9.95 -0.05 19.23
CA ALA A 268 9.10 -1.22 19.36
C ALA A 268 8.67 -1.45 20.82
N GLU A 269 9.62 -1.41 21.77
CA GLU A 269 9.35 -1.60 23.18
C GLU A 269 8.42 -0.51 23.74
N ARG A 270 8.71 0.75 23.41
CA ARG A 270 7.95 1.87 23.94
C ARG A 270 6.53 1.92 23.40
N ALA A 271 6.32 1.60 22.11
CA ALA A 271 4.98 1.47 21.54
C ALA A 271 4.20 0.34 22.21
N ALA A 272 4.83 -0.82 22.46
CA ALA A 272 4.20 -1.94 23.15
C ALA A 272 3.82 -1.58 24.59
N GLN A 273 4.69 -0.90 25.35
CA GLN A 273 4.41 -0.41 26.70
C GLN A 273 3.24 0.58 26.74
N ALA A 274 3.02 1.33 25.66
CA ALA A 274 1.89 2.25 25.51
C ALA A 274 0.60 1.55 25.02
N GLY A 275 0.60 0.21 24.88
CA GLY A 275 -0.58 -0.58 24.49
C GLY A 275 -0.81 -0.71 22.98
N TYR A 276 0.19 -0.38 22.16
CA TYR A 276 0.12 -0.57 20.70
C TYR A 276 0.73 -1.91 20.30
N GLY A 277 -0.12 -2.80 19.80
CA GLY A 277 0.35 -4.07 19.22
C GLY A 277 0.93 -3.87 17.82
N ARG A 278 2.18 -4.31 17.61
CA ARG A 278 2.76 -4.40 16.27
C ARG A 278 2.07 -5.54 15.51
N TYR A 279 1.41 -5.27 14.40
CA TYR A 279 0.70 -6.29 13.63
C TYR A 279 1.33 -6.58 12.27
N GLU A 280 2.16 -5.65 11.77
CA GLU A 280 3.02 -5.83 10.60
C GLU A 280 4.32 -5.04 10.79
N VAL A 281 5.23 -5.09 9.82
CA VAL A 281 6.62 -4.58 9.95
C VAL A 281 6.72 -3.16 10.48
N SER A 282 5.83 -2.26 10.03
CA SER A 282 5.91 -0.82 10.37
C SER A 282 4.66 -0.29 11.07
N ALA A 283 3.63 -1.12 11.26
CA ALA A 283 2.34 -0.64 11.77
C ALA A 283 2.00 -1.20 13.15
N TYR A 284 1.59 -0.28 14.00
CA TYR A 284 1.24 -0.47 15.40
C TYR A 284 -0.17 0.07 15.65
N ALA A 285 -0.99 -0.67 16.37
CA ALA A 285 -2.38 -0.26 16.61
C ALA A 285 -2.85 -0.60 18.02
N GLN A 286 -3.75 0.20 18.54
CA GLN A 286 -4.57 -0.17 19.69
C GLN A 286 -5.46 -1.38 19.32
N PRO A 287 -5.95 -2.16 20.30
CA PRO A 287 -6.84 -3.29 20.03
C PRO A 287 -8.04 -2.90 19.16
N GLY A 288 -8.24 -3.64 18.05
CA GLY A 288 -9.34 -3.38 17.10
C GLY A 288 -9.14 -2.19 16.16
N ARG A 289 -7.95 -1.55 16.14
CA ARG A 289 -7.65 -0.36 15.32
C ARG A 289 -6.64 -0.60 14.21
N GLN A 290 -6.35 -1.86 13.88
CA GLN A 290 -5.52 -2.20 12.72
C GLN A 290 -6.14 -1.67 11.43
N ALA A 291 -5.30 -1.14 10.52
CA ALA A 291 -5.76 -0.65 9.22
C ALA A 291 -6.23 -1.83 8.35
N ARG A 292 -7.53 -1.87 8.03
CA ARG A 292 -8.14 -2.97 7.26
C ARG A 292 -7.59 -3.05 5.84
N HIS A 293 -7.27 -1.89 5.25
CA HIS A 293 -6.65 -1.82 3.92
C HIS A 293 -5.26 -2.48 3.91
N ASN A 294 -4.41 -2.15 4.91
CA ASN A 294 -3.08 -2.75 5.03
C ASN A 294 -3.18 -4.27 5.24
N ARG A 295 -4.07 -4.71 6.14
CA ARG A 295 -4.30 -6.13 6.37
C ARG A 295 -4.72 -6.87 5.12
N ASN A 296 -5.62 -6.28 4.32
CA ASN A 296 -6.03 -6.91 3.06
C ASN A 296 -4.83 -7.15 2.12
N TYR A 297 -3.89 -6.20 2.03
CA TYR A 297 -2.65 -6.40 1.28
C TYR A 297 -1.80 -7.53 1.85
N TRP A 298 -1.55 -7.50 3.16
CA TRP A 298 -0.67 -8.47 3.80
C TRP A 298 -1.30 -9.88 3.89
N GLU A 299 -2.61 -9.99 3.87
CA GLU A 299 -3.35 -11.26 3.77
C GLU A 299 -3.54 -11.70 2.31
N PHE A 300 -2.79 -11.14 1.38
CA PHE A 300 -2.84 -11.43 -0.06
C PHE A 300 -4.23 -11.23 -0.66
N GLY A 301 -4.99 -10.27 -0.17
CA GLY A 301 -6.28 -9.85 -0.72
C GLY A 301 -6.16 -9.20 -2.10
N ASP A 302 -7.30 -9.00 -2.75
CA ASP A 302 -7.36 -8.30 -4.02
C ASP A 302 -7.43 -6.80 -3.84
N TYR A 303 -6.90 -6.07 -4.82
CA TYR A 303 -7.05 -4.63 -4.91
C TYR A 303 -7.11 -4.17 -6.36
N LEU A 304 -8.10 -3.30 -6.64
CA LEU A 304 -8.18 -2.54 -7.86
C LEU A 304 -7.50 -1.19 -7.63
N GLY A 305 -6.48 -0.87 -8.42
CA GLY A 305 -5.83 0.43 -8.41
C GLY A 305 -6.25 1.26 -9.62
N ILE A 306 -6.68 2.50 -9.38
CA ILE A 306 -6.95 3.50 -10.41
C ILE A 306 -6.10 4.74 -10.18
N GLY A 307 -5.82 5.49 -11.25
CA GLY A 307 -4.95 6.66 -11.17
C GLY A 307 -3.53 6.41 -11.66
N ALA A 308 -2.79 7.49 -11.89
CA ALA A 308 -1.45 7.46 -12.47
C ALA A 308 -0.46 6.65 -11.62
N GLY A 309 0.08 5.56 -12.17
CA GLY A 309 1.01 4.67 -11.50
C GLY A 309 0.37 3.70 -10.50
N ALA A 310 -0.95 3.61 -10.43
CA ALA A 310 -1.63 2.65 -9.58
C ALA A 310 -1.41 1.21 -10.08
N HIS A 311 -1.27 0.29 -9.14
CA HIS A 311 -1.17 -1.13 -9.39
C HIS A 311 -2.45 -1.85 -8.98
N SER A 312 -2.75 -2.97 -9.62
CA SER A 312 -3.85 -3.86 -9.25
C SER A 312 -3.36 -5.30 -9.11
N LYS A 313 -4.00 -6.04 -8.20
CA LYS A 313 -3.99 -7.50 -8.14
C LYS A 313 -5.43 -7.96 -8.11
N ILE A 314 -5.85 -8.70 -9.13
CA ILE A 314 -7.25 -9.14 -9.28
C ILE A 314 -7.27 -10.64 -9.52
N SER A 315 -7.93 -11.35 -8.63
CA SER A 315 -8.13 -12.79 -8.72
C SER A 315 -9.41 -13.12 -9.48
N PHE A 316 -9.31 -14.14 -10.30
CA PHE A 316 -10.41 -14.85 -10.97
C PHE A 316 -10.40 -16.31 -10.48
N PRO A 317 -11.43 -17.10 -10.74
CA PRO A 317 -11.47 -18.50 -10.27
C PRO A 317 -10.24 -19.32 -10.69
N HIS A 318 -9.60 -18.98 -11.83
CA HIS A 318 -8.54 -19.78 -12.41
C HIS A 318 -7.21 -19.06 -12.63
N ARG A 319 -7.10 -17.79 -12.25
CA ARG A 319 -5.90 -16.96 -12.47
C ARG A 319 -5.85 -15.74 -11.58
N VAL A 320 -4.67 -15.14 -11.47
CA VAL A 320 -4.45 -13.85 -10.80
C VAL A 320 -3.76 -12.91 -11.78
N LEU A 321 -4.31 -11.71 -11.94
CA LEU A 321 -3.73 -10.66 -12.78
C LEU A 321 -3.02 -9.61 -11.93
N ARG A 322 -1.90 -9.14 -12.46
CA ARG A 322 -1.23 -7.91 -12.06
C ARG A 322 -1.38 -6.89 -13.16
N GLN A 323 -1.76 -5.66 -12.81
CA GLN A 323 -1.83 -4.54 -13.75
C GLN A 323 -1.12 -3.33 -13.17
N ALA A 324 -0.55 -2.49 -14.03
CA ALA A 324 0.01 -1.19 -13.67
C ALA A 324 -0.52 -0.12 -14.63
N ARG A 325 -0.90 1.05 -14.10
CA ARG A 325 -1.30 2.23 -14.87
C ARG A 325 -0.06 3.03 -15.28
N TYR A 326 -0.21 3.89 -16.31
CA TYR A 326 0.84 4.82 -16.71
C TYR A 326 1.27 5.71 -15.54
N LYS A 327 2.58 5.84 -15.29
CA LYS A 327 3.13 6.55 -14.13
C LYS A 327 2.97 8.07 -14.24
N GLN A 328 3.22 8.63 -15.45
CA GLN A 328 3.13 10.07 -15.68
C GLN A 328 1.67 10.52 -15.72
N PRO A 329 1.25 11.53 -14.94
CA PRO A 329 -0.15 11.94 -14.84
C PRO A 329 -0.77 12.31 -16.19
N ARG A 330 -0.05 13.07 -17.04
CA ARG A 330 -0.55 13.43 -18.36
C ARG A 330 -0.70 12.21 -19.28
N ALA A 331 0.31 11.35 -19.32
CA ALA A 331 0.25 10.12 -20.12
C ALA A 331 -0.88 9.18 -19.64
N TYR A 332 -1.13 9.14 -18.35
CA TYR A 332 -2.27 8.39 -17.78
C TYR A 332 -3.61 8.96 -18.30
N MET A 333 -3.84 10.27 -18.16
CA MET A 333 -5.08 10.91 -18.61
C MET A 333 -5.31 10.69 -20.13
N ASP A 334 -4.26 10.87 -20.95
CA ASP A 334 -4.33 10.65 -22.39
C ASP A 334 -4.64 9.18 -22.73
N ALA A 335 -4.03 8.23 -22.01
CA ALA A 335 -4.27 6.80 -22.19
C ALA A 335 -5.70 6.39 -21.79
N VAL A 336 -6.23 6.96 -20.70
CA VAL A 336 -7.62 6.75 -20.28
C VAL A 336 -8.59 7.25 -21.36
N LEU A 337 -8.38 8.44 -21.89
CA LEU A 337 -9.21 8.99 -22.98
C LEU A 337 -9.14 8.14 -24.25
N ALA A 338 -7.99 7.47 -24.49
CA ALA A 338 -7.83 6.53 -25.58
C ALA A 338 -8.40 5.11 -25.28
N GLY A 339 -9.02 4.90 -24.11
CA GLY A 339 -9.59 3.62 -23.70
C GLY A 339 -8.54 2.56 -23.30
N LYS A 340 -7.32 2.96 -22.95
CA LYS A 340 -6.18 2.08 -22.64
C LYS A 340 -5.43 2.51 -21.35
N PRO A 341 -6.09 2.51 -20.19
CA PRO A 341 -5.48 3.00 -18.92
C PRO A 341 -4.34 2.11 -18.41
N VAL A 342 -4.33 0.84 -18.80
CA VAL A 342 -3.35 -0.15 -18.36
C VAL A 342 -2.10 -0.10 -19.24
N GLN A 343 -0.95 0.17 -18.63
CA GLN A 343 0.36 0.17 -19.28
C GLN A 343 0.95 -1.24 -19.35
N GLU A 344 0.84 -1.97 -18.24
CA GLU A 344 1.38 -3.32 -18.10
C GLU A 344 0.32 -4.25 -17.52
N GLU A 345 0.19 -5.44 -18.11
CA GLU A 345 -0.68 -6.51 -17.61
C GLU A 345 0.07 -7.83 -17.69
N ARG A 346 0.07 -8.59 -16.60
CA ARG A 346 0.57 -9.96 -16.60
C ARG A 346 -0.30 -10.88 -15.74
N GLU A 347 -0.38 -12.13 -16.13
CA GLU A 347 -0.91 -13.20 -15.29
C GLU A 347 0.20 -13.76 -14.42
N LEU A 348 -0.08 -14.01 -13.14
CA LEU A 348 0.89 -14.70 -12.27
C LEU A 348 0.95 -16.17 -12.67
N ALA A 349 2.16 -16.66 -12.90
CA ALA A 349 2.38 -18.07 -13.11
C ALA A 349 2.09 -18.86 -11.81
N ARG A 350 1.71 -20.13 -11.97
CA ARG A 350 1.39 -21.00 -10.83
C ARG A 350 2.57 -21.12 -9.86
N GLU A 351 3.77 -21.18 -10.39
CA GLU A 351 5.03 -21.29 -9.67
C GLU A 351 5.32 -20.02 -8.84
N GLU A 352 4.98 -18.84 -9.36
CA GLU A 352 5.17 -17.56 -8.66
C GLU A 352 4.25 -17.36 -7.45
N MET A 353 3.13 -18.09 -7.38
CA MET A 353 2.08 -17.86 -6.37
C MET A 353 2.59 -18.06 -4.94
N GLY A 354 3.47 -19.03 -4.71
CA GLY A 354 4.04 -19.29 -3.40
C GLY A 354 4.85 -18.09 -2.91
N PHE A 355 5.76 -17.61 -3.73
CA PHE A 355 6.58 -16.43 -3.41
C PHE A 355 5.73 -15.16 -3.24
N GLU A 356 4.83 -14.86 -4.17
CA GLU A 356 3.96 -13.68 -4.14
C GLU A 356 3.09 -13.64 -2.87
N PHE A 357 2.60 -14.80 -2.42
CA PHE A 357 1.85 -14.92 -1.16
C PHE A 357 2.77 -14.67 0.05
N MET A 358 3.91 -15.37 0.13
CA MET A 358 4.82 -15.28 1.27
C MET A 358 5.48 -13.90 1.38
N LEU A 359 5.75 -13.23 0.25
CA LEU A 359 6.25 -11.85 0.23
C LEU A 359 5.34 -10.88 1.00
N ASN A 360 4.04 -11.11 0.96
CA ASN A 360 3.05 -10.30 1.67
C ASN A 360 2.84 -10.80 3.10
N THR A 361 2.53 -12.07 3.27
CA THR A 361 2.05 -12.61 4.55
C THR A 361 3.13 -12.71 5.63
N LEU A 362 4.41 -12.86 5.26
CA LEU A 362 5.52 -12.85 6.22
C LEU A 362 5.75 -11.47 6.87
N ARG A 363 5.09 -10.43 6.39
CA ARG A 363 5.09 -9.12 7.06
C ARG A 363 4.19 -9.09 8.30
N LEU A 364 3.21 -10.01 8.39
CA LEU A 364 2.31 -10.13 9.54
C LEU A 364 3.06 -10.75 10.73
N THR A 365 3.20 -9.98 11.82
CA THR A 365 3.93 -10.43 13.02
C THR A 365 3.25 -11.60 13.72
N GLN A 366 1.92 -11.67 13.66
CA GLN A 366 1.13 -12.78 14.20
C GLN A 366 0.99 -13.94 13.20
N GLY A 367 1.49 -13.76 11.96
CA GLY A 367 1.41 -14.75 10.91
C GLY A 367 0.02 -14.94 10.31
N PHE A 368 -0.19 -16.08 9.70
CA PHE A 368 -1.41 -16.45 8.99
C PHE A 368 -1.77 -17.92 9.20
N SER A 369 -3.05 -18.25 9.03
CA SER A 369 -3.51 -19.64 9.06
C SER A 369 -3.03 -20.39 7.79
N PRO A 370 -2.56 -21.65 7.89
CA PRO A 370 -2.22 -22.45 6.71
C PRO A 370 -3.34 -22.55 5.67
N ASN A 371 -4.61 -22.46 6.09
CA ASN A 371 -5.76 -22.46 5.19
C ASN A 371 -5.79 -21.20 4.29
N LEU A 372 -5.31 -20.06 4.80
CA LEU A 372 -5.27 -18.82 4.03
C LEU A 372 -4.43 -18.99 2.76
N PHE A 373 -3.37 -19.78 2.80
CA PHE A 373 -2.56 -20.07 1.61
C PHE A 373 -3.41 -20.69 0.50
N ALA A 374 -4.16 -21.76 0.83
CA ALA A 374 -5.01 -22.42 -0.15
C ALA A 374 -6.14 -21.51 -0.65
N GLU A 375 -6.77 -20.75 0.25
CA GLU A 375 -7.84 -19.81 -0.07
C GLU A 375 -7.39 -18.68 -1.02
N ARG A 376 -6.15 -18.20 -0.89
CA ARG A 376 -5.63 -17.05 -1.64
C ARG A 376 -4.85 -17.42 -2.89
N THR A 377 -4.30 -18.64 -2.96
CA THR A 377 -3.45 -19.08 -4.07
C THR A 377 -4.11 -20.15 -4.94
N GLY A 378 -5.12 -20.85 -4.41
CA GLY A 378 -5.69 -22.04 -5.04
C GLY A 378 -4.73 -23.24 -5.05
N LEU A 379 -3.66 -23.21 -4.24
CA LEU A 379 -2.65 -24.26 -4.11
C LEU A 379 -2.71 -24.89 -2.72
N ALA A 380 -2.35 -26.17 -2.62
CA ALA A 380 -2.15 -26.79 -1.32
C ALA A 380 -0.83 -26.30 -0.69
N ILE A 381 -0.78 -26.21 0.64
CA ILE A 381 0.38 -25.66 1.39
C ILE A 381 1.67 -26.47 1.14
N ASN A 382 1.57 -27.75 0.76
CA ASN A 382 2.72 -28.58 0.40
C ASN A 382 3.45 -28.09 -0.87
N ALA A 383 2.85 -27.20 -1.67
CA ALA A 383 3.52 -26.57 -2.80
C ALA A 383 4.74 -25.72 -2.37
N ILE A 384 4.76 -25.25 -1.11
CA ILE A 384 5.86 -24.49 -0.53
C ILE A 384 6.50 -25.19 0.69
N GLU A 385 6.32 -26.51 0.82
CA GLU A 385 6.79 -27.25 2.00
C GLU A 385 8.31 -27.24 2.15
N GLN A 386 9.04 -27.34 1.04
CA GLN A 386 10.49 -27.36 1.06
C GLN A 386 11.09 -26.06 1.61
N PRO A 387 10.73 -24.86 1.10
CA PRO A 387 11.20 -23.60 1.70
C PRO A 387 10.67 -23.38 3.12
N LEU A 388 9.46 -23.84 3.48
CA LEU A 388 8.96 -23.77 4.86
C LEU A 388 9.86 -24.58 5.80
N ASN A 389 10.22 -25.83 5.46
CA ASN A 389 11.12 -26.68 6.24
C ASN A 389 12.50 -26.02 6.41
N ALA A 390 13.03 -25.45 5.34
CA ALA A 390 14.33 -24.78 5.35
C ALA A 390 14.33 -23.52 6.25
N ALA A 391 13.26 -22.72 6.19
CA ALA A 391 13.11 -21.51 7.02
C ALA A 391 12.97 -21.86 8.51
N GLU A 392 12.21 -22.92 8.83
CA GLU A 392 12.04 -23.44 10.18
C GLU A 392 13.35 -23.99 10.74
N ALA A 393 14.10 -24.78 9.94
CA ALA A 393 15.42 -25.30 10.33
C ALA A 393 16.44 -24.18 10.61
N LYS A 394 16.34 -23.03 9.95
CA LYS A 394 17.15 -21.82 10.22
C LYS A 394 16.65 -21.00 11.41
N GLY A 395 15.52 -21.36 12.02
CA GLY A 395 14.90 -20.63 13.11
C GLY A 395 14.32 -19.26 12.72
N LEU A 396 14.04 -19.07 11.42
CA LEU A 396 13.46 -17.84 10.89
C LEU A 396 11.91 -17.86 10.89
N LEU A 397 11.33 -19.06 10.93
CA LEU A 397 9.89 -19.27 10.84
C LEU A 397 9.45 -20.26 11.92
N TYR A 398 8.28 -20.02 12.49
CA TYR A 398 7.53 -20.95 13.34
C TYR A 398 6.27 -21.38 12.63
N ARG A 399 5.93 -22.66 12.71
CA ARG A 399 4.66 -23.18 12.21
C ARG A 399 4.09 -24.29 13.07
N ASP A 400 2.76 -24.33 13.12
CA ASP A 400 1.97 -25.45 13.59
C ASP A 400 0.71 -25.62 12.71
N HIS A 401 -0.26 -26.40 13.18
CA HIS A 401 -1.52 -26.63 12.44
C HIS A 401 -2.45 -25.40 12.40
N GLN A 402 -2.19 -24.36 13.17
CA GLN A 402 -3.03 -23.15 13.28
C GLN A 402 -2.38 -21.95 12.65
N VAL A 403 -1.06 -21.81 12.74
CA VAL A 403 -0.36 -20.60 12.35
C VAL A 403 1.01 -20.87 11.71
N ILE A 404 1.33 -20.07 10.71
CA ILE A 404 2.67 -19.91 10.14
C ILE A 404 3.05 -18.44 10.36
N ARG A 405 4.17 -18.18 11.05
CA ARG A 405 4.61 -16.82 11.35
C ARG A 405 6.14 -16.70 11.37
N PRO A 406 6.69 -15.53 11.05
CA PRO A 406 8.10 -15.26 11.30
C PRO A 406 8.40 -15.33 12.79
N THR A 407 9.58 -15.75 13.15
CA THR A 407 10.15 -15.57 14.51
C THR A 407 10.65 -14.13 14.65
N GLU A 408 11.03 -13.68 15.85
CA GLU A 408 11.72 -12.40 16.02
C GLU A 408 12.95 -12.29 15.13
N ARG A 409 13.76 -13.35 15.08
CA ARG A 409 14.89 -13.44 14.15
C ARG A 409 14.43 -13.37 12.69
N GLY A 410 13.33 -14.02 12.33
CA GLY A 410 12.75 -13.95 10.99
C GLY A 410 12.29 -12.57 10.59
N LEU A 411 11.80 -11.77 11.54
CA LEU A 411 11.44 -10.36 11.30
C LEU A 411 12.69 -9.48 11.10
N CYS A 412 13.78 -9.74 11.85
CA CYS A 412 15.04 -9.04 11.65
C CYS A 412 15.67 -9.34 10.28
N PHE A 413 15.53 -10.58 9.78
CA PHE A 413 16.04 -11.04 8.48
C PHE A 413 14.91 -11.31 7.49
N LEU A 414 13.91 -10.41 7.44
CA LEU A 414 12.70 -10.66 6.66
C LEU A 414 12.97 -10.82 5.16
N ASN A 415 13.87 -10.02 4.60
CA ASN A 415 14.22 -10.11 3.18
C ASN A 415 14.86 -11.45 2.84
N ASP A 416 15.77 -11.95 3.69
CA ASP A 416 16.37 -13.27 3.52
C ASP A 416 15.35 -14.39 3.65
N LEU A 417 14.43 -14.27 4.61
CA LEU A 417 13.32 -15.20 4.79
C LEU A 417 12.40 -15.22 3.56
N GLN A 418 12.03 -14.06 3.02
CA GLN A 418 11.21 -13.95 1.82
C GLN A 418 11.90 -14.55 0.59
N GLN A 419 13.21 -14.32 0.42
CA GLN A 419 14.00 -14.87 -0.69
C GLN A 419 14.03 -16.39 -0.71
N MET A 420 13.87 -17.06 0.42
CA MET A 420 13.83 -18.53 0.48
C MET A 420 12.64 -19.14 -0.28
N PHE A 421 11.64 -18.34 -0.63
CA PHE A 421 10.45 -18.75 -1.37
C PHE A 421 10.52 -18.39 -2.87
N LEU A 422 11.63 -17.77 -3.32
CA LEU A 422 11.90 -17.63 -4.75
C LEU A 422 12.32 -18.99 -5.30
N ASP A 423 11.70 -19.40 -6.39
CA ASP A 423 12.18 -20.53 -7.17
C ASP A 423 13.52 -20.15 -7.85
N ASP A 424 14.48 -21.08 -7.85
CA ASP A 424 15.79 -20.92 -8.48
C ASP A 424 15.70 -20.79 -10.03
#